data_434a69cbd898c99b18a0cd4e5924dc2f
#
_entry.id   434a69cbd898c99b18a0cd4e5924dc2f
#
_cell.length_a   1.000
_cell.length_b   1.000
_cell.length_c   1.000
_cell.angle_alpha   90.00
_cell.angle_beta   90.00
_cell.angle_gamma   90.00
#
_symmetry.space_group_name_H-M   'P 1'
#
loop_
_entity.id
_entity.type
_entity.pdbx_description
1 polymer ?
#
loop_
_entity_poly.entity_id
_entity_poly.type
_entity_poly.pdbx_seq_one_letter_code
_entity_poly.pdbx_strand_id
1 'polypeptide(L)' 'MMETQPVKRRLLTDPEAATYIGMSISFLRQGRMEGRRANRSPGPPFIKMGKAIRYDIQDLDAWLAANRCEVA' A
#
# COMPACT_ATOMS: atom_id res chain seq x y z
N MET A 1 8.84 -24.45 15.18
CA MET A 1 8.90 -23.95 15.01
C MET A 1 8.90 -23.16 15.05
N MET A 2 8.61 -23.00 14.85
CA MET A 2 8.69 -22.24 14.63
C MET A 2 8.63 -21.34 15.06
N GLU A 3 8.78 -20.86 15.09
CA GLU A 3 8.83 -19.96 15.41
C GLU A 3 8.43 -19.05 15.43
N THR A 4 8.24 -18.92 15.80
CA THR A 4 7.62 -18.03 15.58
C THR A 4 8.01 -16.87 15.99
N GLN A 5 8.35 -16.15 15.41
CA GLN A 5 8.80 -15.06 15.70
C GLN A 5 7.95 -14.01 15.64
N PRO A 6 7.99 -13.05 16.28
CA PRO A 6 7.21 -11.93 16.21
C PRO A 6 7.64 -11.24 15.11
N VAL A 7 7.18 -11.57 14.09
CA VAL A 7 7.55 -11.00 12.95
C VAL A 7 6.98 -9.76 12.69
N LYS A 8 7.66 -8.79 12.31
CA LYS A 8 7.14 -7.63 11.78
C LYS A 8 6.53 -8.00 10.54
N ARG A 9 5.27 -7.84 10.39
CA ARG A 9 4.58 -8.13 9.18
C ARG A 9 4.97 -7.12 8.15
N ARG A 10 5.68 -7.57 7.16
CA ARG A 10 6.13 -6.70 6.10
C ARG A 10 5.11 -6.54 4.99
N LEU A 11 4.32 -7.58 4.71
CA LEU A 11 3.31 -7.52 3.67
C LEU A 11 1.94 -7.36 4.29
N LEU A 12 1.19 -6.40 3.80
CA LEU A 12 -0.11 -6.07 4.33
C LEU A 12 -1.21 -6.37 3.34
N THR A 13 -2.34 -6.79 3.84
CA THR A 13 -3.53 -6.95 3.00
C THR A 13 -4.14 -5.58 2.73
N ASP A 14 -5.17 -5.53 1.87
CA ASP A 14 -5.85 -4.26 1.59
C ASP A 14 -6.32 -3.56 2.87
N PRO A 15 -7.06 -4.24 3.76
CA PRO A 15 -7.51 -3.53 4.97
C PRO A 15 -6.35 -3.04 5.83
N GLU A 16 -5.32 -3.86 5.95
CA GLU A 16 -4.18 -3.50 6.77
C GLU A 16 -3.43 -2.33 6.17
N ALA A 17 -3.24 -2.36 4.86
CA ALA A 17 -2.54 -1.27 4.20
C ALA A 17 -3.35 0.01 4.26
N ALA A 18 -4.66 -0.07 4.07
CA ALA A 18 -5.51 1.10 4.15
C ALA A 18 -5.41 1.74 5.53
N THR A 19 -5.45 0.94 6.57
CA THR A 19 -5.29 1.45 7.92
C THR A 19 -3.91 2.08 8.09
N TYR A 20 -2.89 1.44 7.57
CA TYR A 20 -1.52 1.93 7.72
C TYR A 20 -1.34 3.32 7.12
N ILE A 21 -1.93 3.56 5.95
CA ILE A 21 -1.77 4.85 5.31
C ILE A 21 -2.92 5.81 5.61
N GLY A 22 -3.90 5.38 6.41
CA GLY A 22 -5.00 6.27 6.80
C GLY A 22 -6.00 6.53 5.70
N MET A 23 -6.17 5.59 4.79
CA MET A 23 -7.12 5.74 3.69
C MET A 23 -8.10 4.58 3.70
N SER A 24 -9.05 4.61 2.79
CA SER A 24 -10.03 3.56 2.70
C SER A 24 -9.56 2.43 1.80
N ILE A 25 -10.18 1.28 1.94
CA ILE A 25 -9.88 0.16 1.05
C ILE A 25 -10.23 0.53 -0.38
N SER A 26 -11.31 1.29 -0.55
CA SER A 26 -11.71 1.72 -1.88
C SER A 26 -10.63 2.56 -2.54
N PHE A 27 -9.96 3.38 -1.76
CA PHE A 27 -8.87 4.18 -2.31
C PHE A 27 -7.79 3.30 -2.91
N LEU A 28 -7.43 2.24 -2.20
CA LEU A 28 -6.39 1.34 -2.69
C LEU A 28 -6.84 0.61 -3.94
N ARG A 29 -8.09 0.16 -3.96
CA ARG A 29 -8.60 -0.55 -5.12
C ARG A 29 -8.66 0.34 -6.33
N GLN A 30 -9.10 1.57 -6.15
CA GLN A 30 -9.15 2.50 -7.26
C GLN A 30 -7.77 2.87 -7.74
N GLY A 31 -6.82 2.97 -6.83
CA GLY A 31 -5.45 3.26 -7.22
C GLY A 31 -4.88 2.17 -8.12
N ARG A 32 -5.20 0.91 -7.81
CA ARG A 32 -4.73 -0.19 -8.64
C ARG A 32 -5.38 -0.17 -10.01
N MET A 33 -6.68 0.16 -10.04
CA MET A 33 -7.40 0.09 -11.29
C MET A 33 -7.18 1.29 -12.18
N GLU A 34 -7.02 2.44 -11.58
CA GLU A 34 -6.93 3.66 -12.35
C GLU A 34 -5.58 4.34 -12.32
N GLY A 35 -4.59 3.67 -11.82
CA GLY A 35 -3.28 4.28 -11.71
C GLY A 35 -2.65 4.64 -13.02
N ARG A 36 -3.16 4.10 -14.11
CA ARG A 36 -2.59 4.40 -15.41
C ARG A 36 -3.14 5.64 -16.04
N ARG A 37 -4.20 6.18 -15.49
CA ARG A 37 -4.79 7.35 -16.07
C ARG A 37 -3.92 8.55 -15.80
N ALA A 38 -3.71 9.33 -16.83
CA ALA A 38 -2.76 10.40 -16.76
C ALA A 38 -3.09 11.46 -15.75
N ASN A 39 -4.34 11.74 -15.53
CA ASN A 39 -4.68 12.82 -14.63
C ASN A 39 -5.02 12.36 -13.23
N ARG A 40 -4.56 11.17 -12.86
CA ARG A 40 -4.77 10.70 -11.52
C ARG A 40 -3.48 10.25 -10.92
N SER A 41 -3.33 10.49 -9.65
CA SER A 41 -2.16 10.00 -8.95
C SER A 41 -2.31 8.50 -8.77
N PRO A 42 -1.31 7.74 -9.07
CA PRO A 42 -1.42 6.32 -8.86
C PRO A 42 -1.39 6.02 -7.37
N GLY A 43 -2.00 4.94 -6.98
CA GLY A 43 -1.92 4.48 -5.61
C GLY A 43 -0.55 3.90 -5.32
N PRO A 44 -0.35 3.39 -4.10
CA PRO A 44 0.95 2.82 -3.76
C PRO A 44 1.23 1.56 -4.56
N PRO A 45 2.49 1.23 -4.72
CA PRO A 45 2.86 -0.01 -5.40
C PRO A 45 2.33 -1.21 -4.66
N PHE A 46 2.04 -2.26 -5.37
CA PHE A 46 1.53 -3.47 -4.74
C PHE A 46 2.15 -4.70 -5.37
N ILE A 47 2.01 -5.82 -4.67
CA ILE A 47 2.52 -7.10 -5.13
C ILE A 47 1.34 -7.98 -5.41
N LYS A 48 1.31 -8.57 -6.59
CA LYS A 48 0.25 -9.46 -6.95
C LYS A 48 0.77 -10.88 -6.99
N MET A 49 0.16 -11.73 -6.17
CA MET A 49 0.53 -13.14 -6.14
C MET A 49 -0.71 -13.94 -6.48
N GLY A 50 -0.85 -14.32 -7.73
CA GLY A 50 -2.06 -14.96 -8.16
C GLY A 50 -3.23 -14.02 -8.01
N LYS A 51 -4.18 -14.38 -7.16
CA LYS A 51 -5.31 -13.51 -6.91
C LYS A 51 -5.12 -12.67 -5.67
N ALA A 52 -4.03 -12.87 -4.95
CA ALA A 52 -3.81 -12.15 -3.72
C ALA A 52 -3.06 -10.87 -3.98
N ILE A 53 -3.47 -9.82 -3.32
CA ILE A 53 -2.80 -8.53 -3.41
C ILE A 53 -2.22 -8.21 -2.04
N ARG A 54 -0.98 -7.77 -2.03
CA ARG A 54 -0.32 -7.37 -0.79
C ARG A 54 0.45 -6.09 -1.01
N TYR A 55 0.68 -5.38 0.07
CA TYR A 55 1.44 -4.13 0.03
C TYR A 55 2.65 -4.28 0.94
N ASP A 56 3.81 -3.95 0.43
CA ASP A 56 5.03 -4.00 1.22
C ASP A 56 5.12 -2.72 2.03
N ILE A 57 5.36 -2.83 3.31
CA ILE A 57 5.43 -1.66 4.19
C ILE A 57 6.47 -0.66 3.69
N GLN A 58 7.61 -1.14 3.21
CA GLN A 58 8.64 -0.24 2.73
C GLN A 58 8.16 0.54 1.52
N ASP A 59 7.41 -0.11 0.64
CA ASP A 59 6.86 0.58 -0.51
C ASP A 59 5.82 1.60 -0.08
N LEU A 60 5.02 1.28 0.92
CA LEU A 60 4.04 2.23 1.42
C LEU A 60 4.73 3.44 2.05
N ASP A 61 5.79 3.20 2.80
CA ASP A 61 6.52 4.30 3.41
C ASP A 61 7.13 5.21 2.35
N ALA A 62 7.70 4.63 1.31
CA ALA A 62 8.28 5.41 0.24
C ALA A 62 7.21 6.20 -0.52
N TRP A 63 6.06 5.57 -0.74
CA TRP A 63 4.96 6.24 -1.42
C TRP A 63 4.43 7.40 -0.61
N LEU A 64 4.31 7.22 0.71
CA LEU A 64 3.87 8.31 1.58
C LEU A 64 4.87 9.46 1.55
N ALA A 65 6.14 9.15 1.58
CA ALA A 65 7.15 10.19 1.54
C ALA A 65 7.10 10.95 0.22
N ALA A 66 6.86 10.23 -0.88
CA ALA A 66 6.82 10.85 -2.19
C ALA A 66 5.59 11.74 -2.36
N ASN A 67 4.53 11.45 -1.61
CA ASN A 67 3.32 12.25 -1.71
C ASN A 67 3.20 13.29 -0.62
N ARG A 68 4.25 13.43 0.17
CA ARG A 68 4.24 14.40 1.23
C ARG A 68 4.25 15.79 0.64
N CYS A 69 3.37 16.62 1.16
CA CYS A 69 3.29 17.98 0.68
C CYS A 69 3.74 18.85 1.82
N GLU A 70 4.85 19.55 1.61
CA GLU A 70 5.34 20.39 2.64
C GLU A 70 4.82 21.74 2.45
N VAL A 71 4.07 22.21 3.42
CA VAL A 71 3.52 23.52 3.31
C VAL A 71 4.26 24.36 4.26
N ALA A 72 4.84 25.36 3.77
CA ALA A 72 5.64 26.21 4.58
C ALA A 72 4.79 27.11 5.44
#